data_37175901d68b8a49834cc081ab0ccb9d
#
_entry.id   37175901d68b8a49834cc081ab0ccb9d
#
_cell.length_a   1.000
_cell.length_b   1.000
_cell.length_c   1.000
_cell.angle_alpha   90.00
_cell.angle_beta   90.00
_cell.angle_gamma   90.00
#
_symmetry.space_group_name_H-M   'P 1'
#
loop_
_entity.id
_entity.type
_entity.pdbx_description
1 polymer ?
#
loop_
_entity_poly.entity_id
_entity_poly.type
_entity_poly.pdbx_seq_one_letter_code
_entity_poly.pdbx_strand_id
1 'polypeptide(L)'
;QSGIDAGNQKLTNVAAGTEATDAVNVSQLNAVGSSINNLSNRINEVEDNANAGTATAIAIANLPQAYEPGARVFSVAAGAYEGETGYAVGYSAISDGGNWIIKASGTANSQQKFGAGAGVGYRWR
;
A
#
# COMPACT_ATOMS: atom_id res chain seq x y z
N GLN A 1 -49.43 14.13 19.49
CA GLN A 1 -48.31 14.75 20.20
C GLN A 1 -46.99 14.08 19.77
N SER A 2 -46.06 14.84 19.22
CA SER A 2 -44.91 14.24 18.62
C SER A 2 -43.63 14.99 18.93
N GLY A 3 -43.35 15.21 20.18
CA GLY A 3 -42.04 15.68 20.60
C GLY A 3 -41.98 17.16 20.89
N ILE A 4 -40.76 17.62 21.03
CA ILE A 4 -40.45 19.02 21.41
C ILE A 4 -40.02 19.77 20.15
N ASP A 5 -40.63 20.92 19.91
CA ASP A 5 -40.32 21.76 18.77
C ASP A 5 -39.56 23.01 19.27
N ALA A 6 -38.30 23.15 18.85
CA ALA A 6 -37.48 24.29 19.28
C ALA A 6 -37.79 25.58 18.51
N GLY A 7 -38.71 25.55 17.55
CA GLY A 7 -39.09 26.75 16.81
C GLY A 7 -37.97 27.34 15.98
N ASN A 8 -37.12 26.53 15.43
CA ASN A 8 -35.96 26.97 14.62
C ASN A 8 -34.94 27.77 15.43
N GLN A 9 -34.83 27.47 16.71
CA GLN A 9 -33.91 28.15 17.60
C GLN A 9 -32.84 27.20 18.11
N LYS A 10 -31.73 27.76 18.56
CA LYS A 10 -30.66 26.97 19.13
C LYS A 10 -31.05 26.43 20.50
N LEU A 11 -30.68 25.21 20.78
CA LEU A 11 -30.63 24.66 22.12
C LEU A 11 -29.20 24.78 22.63
N THR A 12 -29.01 25.53 23.71
CA THR A 12 -27.68 25.79 24.26
C THR A 12 -27.48 25.04 25.57
N ASN A 13 -26.22 24.87 25.96
CA ASN A 13 -25.86 24.19 27.22
C ASN A 13 -26.31 22.72 27.26
N VAL A 14 -26.30 22.08 26.11
CA VAL A 14 -26.62 20.66 26.03
C VAL A 14 -25.39 19.85 26.44
N ALA A 15 -25.51 19.06 27.50
CA ALA A 15 -24.44 18.19 27.94
C ALA A 15 -24.19 17.08 26.91
N ALA A 16 -22.95 16.55 26.89
CA ALA A 16 -22.64 15.44 26.02
C ALA A 16 -23.55 14.23 26.31
N GLY A 17 -24.11 13.65 25.25
CA GLY A 17 -24.97 12.48 25.39
C GLY A 17 -24.15 11.26 25.80
N THR A 18 -24.75 10.43 26.65
CA THR A 18 -24.12 9.19 27.11
C THR A 18 -24.98 7.96 26.89
N GLU A 19 -26.30 8.14 26.77
CA GLU A 19 -27.24 7.04 26.58
C GLU A 19 -27.78 7.07 25.15
N ALA A 20 -28.30 5.95 24.72
CA ALA A 20 -28.74 5.80 23.32
C ALA A 20 -29.82 6.79 22.91
N THR A 21 -30.58 7.31 23.86
CA THR A 21 -31.69 8.26 23.57
C THR A 21 -31.35 9.69 23.93
N ASP A 22 -30.11 9.96 24.31
CA ASP A 22 -29.71 11.32 24.61
C ASP A 22 -29.50 12.15 23.36
N ALA A 23 -29.64 13.49 23.47
CA ALA A 23 -29.24 14.36 22.38
C ALA A 23 -27.73 14.44 22.29
N VAL A 24 -27.24 14.78 21.12
CA VAL A 24 -25.80 14.95 20.86
C VAL A 24 -25.53 16.48 20.75
N ASN A 25 -24.43 16.91 21.32
CA ASN A 25 -24.05 18.33 21.16
C ASN A 25 -23.00 18.50 20.04
N VAL A 26 -22.72 19.77 19.71
CA VAL A 26 -21.79 20.08 18.60
C VAL A 26 -20.37 19.58 18.87
N SER A 27 -19.95 19.57 20.14
CA SER A 27 -18.62 19.07 20.48
C SER A 27 -18.46 17.61 20.11
N GLN A 28 -19.50 16.81 20.34
CA GLN A 28 -19.50 15.39 19.98
C GLN A 28 -19.48 15.22 18.46
N LEU A 29 -20.22 16.05 17.74
CA LEU A 29 -20.22 16.02 16.28
C LEU A 29 -18.85 16.38 15.72
N ASN A 30 -18.17 17.39 16.31
CA ASN A 30 -16.84 17.78 15.87
C ASN A 30 -15.83 16.64 16.08
N ALA A 31 -15.96 15.89 17.17
CA ALA A 31 -15.09 14.74 17.42
C ALA A 31 -15.25 13.67 16.33
N VAL A 32 -16.49 13.41 15.91
CA VAL A 32 -16.76 12.47 14.82
C VAL A 32 -16.16 13.00 13.51
N GLY A 33 -16.30 14.30 13.24
CA GLY A 33 -15.73 14.90 12.04
C GLY A 33 -14.20 14.75 11.99
N SER A 34 -13.54 14.94 13.14
CA SER A 34 -12.09 14.74 13.22
C SER A 34 -11.70 13.30 12.94
N SER A 35 -12.47 12.35 13.45
CA SER A 35 -12.23 10.93 13.19
C SER A 35 -12.38 10.60 11.71
N ILE A 36 -13.36 11.21 11.04
CA ILE A 36 -13.56 11.01 9.61
C ILE A 36 -12.38 11.56 8.82
N ASN A 37 -11.87 12.73 9.18
CA ASN A 37 -10.70 13.31 8.52
C ASN A 37 -9.47 12.40 8.66
N ASN A 38 -9.25 11.86 9.86
CA ASN A 38 -8.15 10.93 10.08
C ASN A 38 -8.29 9.68 9.24
N LEU A 39 -9.51 9.15 9.13
CA LEU A 39 -9.77 7.97 8.30
C LEU A 39 -9.52 8.28 6.82
N SER A 40 -9.94 9.45 6.35
CA SER A 40 -9.70 9.87 4.97
C SER A 40 -8.20 9.93 4.66
N ASN A 41 -7.40 10.47 5.59
CA ASN A 41 -5.95 10.52 5.42
C ASN A 41 -5.35 9.12 5.37
N ARG A 42 -5.84 8.20 6.18
CA ARG A 42 -5.37 6.82 6.17
C ARG A 42 -5.72 6.10 4.88
N ILE A 43 -6.91 6.37 4.33
CA ILE A 43 -7.31 5.79 3.05
C ILE A 43 -6.36 6.26 1.95
N ASN A 44 -6.02 7.55 1.92
CA ASN A 44 -5.08 8.07 0.94
C ASN A 44 -3.69 7.43 1.09
N GLU A 45 -3.24 7.23 2.31
CA GLU A 45 -1.96 6.58 2.57
C GLU A 45 -1.96 5.12 2.09
N VAL A 46 -3.04 4.40 2.35
CA VAL A 46 -3.17 3.01 1.87
C VAL A 46 -3.17 2.97 0.36
N GLU A 47 -3.86 3.90 -0.30
CA GLU A 47 -3.88 3.98 -1.76
C GLU A 47 -2.47 4.23 -2.31
N ASP A 48 -1.74 5.20 -1.74
CA ASP A 48 -0.39 5.52 -2.19
C ASP A 48 0.55 4.32 -1.99
N ASN A 49 0.43 3.64 -0.86
CA ASN A 49 1.24 2.45 -0.59
C ASN A 49 0.91 1.32 -1.56
N ALA A 50 -0.36 1.12 -1.87
CA ALA A 50 -0.78 0.09 -2.82
C ALA A 50 -0.26 0.40 -4.23
N ASN A 51 -0.34 1.65 -4.65
CA ASN A 51 0.15 2.06 -5.96
C ASN A 51 1.67 1.94 -6.04
N ALA A 52 2.38 2.27 -4.96
CA ALA A 52 3.82 2.10 -4.89
C ALA A 52 4.21 0.63 -4.96
N GLY A 53 3.43 -0.25 -4.32
CA GLY A 53 3.64 -1.70 -4.41
C GLY A 53 3.44 -2.20 -5.83
N THR A 54 2.45 -1.69 -6.54
CA THR A 54 2.22 -2.02 -7.94
C THR A 54 3.40 -1.57 -8.80
N ALA A 55 3.91 -0.36 -8.58
CA ALA A 55 5.09 0.14 -9.29
C ALA A 55 6.30 -0.77 -9.04
N THR A 56 6.46 -1.24 -7.81
CA THR A 56 7.51 -2.19 -7.46
C THR A 56 7.38 -3.50 -8.24
N ALA A 57 6.16 -4.02 -8.36
CA ALA A 57 5.91 -5.25 -9.11
C ALA A 57 6.24 -5.06 -10.59
N ILE A 58 5.94 -3.90 -11.15
CA ILE A 58 6.32 -3.58 -12.52
C ILE A 58 7.85 -3.58 -12.67
N ALA A 59 8.55 -3.00 -11.70
CA ALA A 59 10.01 -2.98 -11.72
C ALA A 59 10.58 -4.41 -11.69
N ILE A 60 10.06 -5.26 -10.81
CA ILE A 60 10.51 -6.65 -10.72
C ILE A 60 10.26 -7.39 -12.04
N ALA A 61 9.10 -7.17 -12.64
CA ALA A 61 8.73 -7.84 -13.88
C ALA A 61 9.68 -7.48 -15.03
N ASN A 62 10.35 -6.34 -14.93
CA ASN A 62 11.26 -5.87 -15.97
C ASN A 62 12.73 -6.15 -15.69
N LEU A 63 13.04 -6.87 -14.61
CA LEU A 63 14.42 -7.24 -14.33
C LEU A 63 14.90 -8.27 -15.34
N PRO A 64 15.99 -7.98 -16.08
CA PRO A 64 16.60 -9.01 -16.94
C PRO A 64 17.05 -10.21 -16.13
N GLN A 65 17.00 -11.36 -16.75
CA GLN A 65 17.30 -12.64 -16.11
C GLN A 65 18.33 -13.40 -16.94
N ALA A 66 19.15 -14.20 -16.26
CA ALA A 66 20.07 -15.10 -16.95
C ALA A 66 19.28 -16.15 -17.73
N TYR A 67 19.74 -16.50 -18.92
CA TYR A 67 19.08 -17.49 -19.75
C TYR A 67 20.04 -18.48 -20.40
N GLU A 68 21.33 -18.31 -20.22
CA GLU A 68 22.33 -19.27 -20.76
C GLU A 68 22.94 -20.06 -19.62
N PRO A 69 23.24 -21.37 -19.85
CA PRO A 69 23.93 -22.14 -18.82
C PRO A 69 25.22 -21.47 -18.35
N GLY A 70 25.42 -21.44 -17.05
CA GLY A 70 26.61 -20.82 -16.46
C GLY A 70 26.57 -19.32 -16.36
N ALA A 71 25.54 -18.68 -16.92
CA ALA A 71 25.46 -17.22 -16.92
C ALA A 71 25.03 -16.68 -15.57
N ARG A 72 25.52 -15.50 -15.25
CA ARG A 72 25.13 -14.75 -14.06
C ARG A 72 24.81 -13.33 -14.49
N VAL A 73 23.69 -12.80 -14.00
CA VAL A 73 23.24 -11.46 -14.37
C VAL A 73 22.92 -10.68 -13.11
N PHE A 74 23.48 -9.48 -13.01
CA PHE A 74 23.09 -8.50 -12.02
C PHE A 74 22.30 -7.44 -12.76
N SER A 75 21.12 -7.10 -12.26
CA SER A 75 20.21 -6.23 -13.00
C SER A 75 19.56 -5.19 -12.11
N VAL A 76 19.13 -4.11 -12.74
CA VAL A 76 18.33 -3.08 -12.08
C VAL A 76 17.16 -2.74 -12.99
N ALA A 77 16.07 -2.31 -12.38
CA ALA A 77 14.89 -1.89 -13.14
C ALA A 77 14.10 -0.89 -12.33
N ALA A 78 13.24 -0.16 -13.02
CA ALA A 78 12.33 0.78 -12.41
C ALA A 78 10.97 0.63 -13.05
N GLY A 79 9.92 0.95 -12.30
CA GLY A 79 8.56 0.96 -12.79
C GLY A 79 7.81 2.11 -12.20
N ALA A 80 6.72 2.50 -12.85
CA ALA A 80 5.89 3.60 -12.39
C ALA A 80 4.43 3.20 -12.51
N TYR A 81 3.61 3.65 -11.56
CA TYR A 81 2.18 3.39 -11.57
C TYR A 81 1.48 4.45 -10.73
N GLU A 82 0.52 5.14 -11.34
CA GLU A 82 -0.34 6.12 -10.64
C GLU A 82 0.45 7.11 -9.78
N GLY A 83 1.51 7.67 -10.36
CA GLY A 83 2.33 8.68 -9.67
C GLY A 83 3.35 8.13 -8.70
N GLU A 84 3.40 6.81 -8.52
CA GLU A 84 4.38 6.17 -7.65
C GLU A 84 5.46 5.50 -8.48
N THR A 85 6.64 5.35 -7.90
CA THR A 85 7.79 4.74 -8.56
C THR A 85 8.30 3.57 -7.74
N GLY A 86 8.65 2.49 -8.43
CA GLY A 86 9.30 1.34 -7.82
C GLY A 86 10.67 1.09 -8.44
N TYR A 87 11.57 0.59 -7.63
CA TYR A 87 12.93 0.26 -8.04
C TYR A 87 13.23 -1.16 -7.63
N ALA A 88 13.96 -1.88 -8.48
CA ALA A 88 14.34 -3.24 -8.18
C ALA A 88 15.81 -3.47 -8.57
N VAL A 89 16.49 -4.27 -7.76
CA VAL A 89 17.79 -4.82 -8.12
C VAL A 89 17.64 -6.33 -8.06
N GLY A 90 18.33 -7.01 -8.95
CA GLY A 90 18.19 -8.46 -9.03
C GLY A 90 19.48 -9.15 -9.37
N TYR A 91 19.54 -10.40 -8.98
CA TYR A 91 20.61 -11.31 -9.33
C TYR A 91 19.99 -12.59 -9.81
N SER A 92 20.46 -13.09 -10.95
CA SER A 92 20.02 -14.42 -11.41
C SER A 92 21.22 -15.18 -11.93
N ALA A 93 21.12 -16.51 -11.83
CA ALA A 93 22.18 -17.38 -12.28
C ALA A 93 21.58 -18.69 -12.76
N ILE A 94 22.23 -19.27 -13.75
CA ILE A 94 21.89 -20.62 -14.23
C ILE A 94 23.10 -21.50 -13.98
N SER A 95 22.88 -22.72 -13.47
CA SER A 95 23.94 -23.66 -13.23
C SER A 95 24.67 -24.01 -14.54
N ASP A 96 25.90 -24.48 -14.41
CA ASP A 96 26.72 -24.85 -15.59
C ASP A 96 26.02 -25.87 -16.47
N GLY A 97 25.29 -26.79 -15.87
CA GLY A 97 24.52 -27.77 -16.63
C GLY A 97 23.23 -27.24 -17.22
N GLY A 98 22.83 -26.03 -16.86
CA GLY A 98 21.63 -25.41 -17.40
C GLY A 98 20.33 -25.86 -16.77
N ASN A 99 20.38 -26.69 -15.72
CA ASN A 99 19.18 -27.27 -15.14
C ASN A 99 18.60 -26.47 -14.00
N TRP A 100 19.42 -25.74 -13.26
CA TRP A 100 18.97 -24.96 -12.10
C TRP A 100 19.05 -23.48 -12.40
N ILE A 101 17.97 -22.78 -12.07
CA ILE A 101 17.89 -21.32 -12.22
C ILE A 101 17.56 -20.73 -10.87
N ILE A 102 18.33 -19.74 -10.44
CA ILE A 102 18.02 -19.00 -9.23
C ILE A 102 17.82 -17.53 -9.58
N LYS A 103 17.00 -16.88 -8.81
CA LYS A 103 16.75 -15.45 -8.95
C LYS A 103 16.44 -14.87 -7.57
N ALA A 104 17.05 -13.75 -7.27
CA ALA A 104 16.77 -13.02 -6.04
C ALA A 104 16.65 -11.55 -6.38
N SER A 105 15.81 -10.84 -5.65
CA SER A 105 15.60 -9.43 -5.89
C SER A 105 15.34 -8.67 -4.59
N GLY A 106 15.71 -7.41 -4.60
CA GLY A 106 15.35 -6.47 -3.56
C GLY A 106 14.68 -5.27 -4.18
N THR A 107 13.78 -4.66 -3.47
CA THR A 107 12.98 -3.56 -4.01
C THR A 107 12.85 -2.41 -3.02
N ALA A 108 12.61 -1.22 -3.58
CA ALA A 108 12.26 -0.03 -2.82
C ALA A 108 11.28 0.78 -3.64
N ASN A 109 10.52 1.64 -2.99
CA ASN A 109 9.58 2.48 -3.74
C ASN A 109 9.47 3.88 -3.16
N SER A 110 8.69 4.73 -3.83
CA SER A 110 8.53 6.13 -3.48
C SER A 110 7.84 6.35 -2.13
N GLN A 111 7.19 5.31 -1.57
CA GLN A 111 6.60 5.38 -0.24
C GLN A 111 7.56 4.82 0.82
N GLN A 112 8.83 4.63 0.46
CA GLN A 112 9.88 4.17 1.37
C GLN A 112 9.60 2.78 1.96
N LYS A 113 8.96 1.92 1.18
CA LYS A 113 8.74 0.53 1.54
C LYS A 113 9.74 -0.34 0.80
N PHE A 114 10.21 -1.38 1.46
CA PHE A 114 11.24 -2.28 0.94
C PHE A 114 10.70 -3.68 0.88
N GLY A 115 11.17 -4.42 -0.11
CA GLY A 115 10.77 -5.81 -0.26
C GLY A 115 11.92 -6.65 -0.77
N ALA A 116 11.76 -7.95 -0.67
CA ALA A 116 12.75 -8.90 -1.15
C ALA A 116 12.05 -10.18 -1.59
N GLY A 117 12.65 -10.85 -2.54
CA GLY A 117 12.10 -12.11 -3.02
C GLY A 117 13.19 -12.99 -3.60
N ALA A 118 12.93 -14.27 -3.64
CA ALA A 118 13.85 -15.24 -4.24
C ALA A 118 13.05 -16.40 -4.81
N GLY A 119 13.61 -17.00 -5.85
CA GLY A 119 12.98 -18.15 -6.47
C GLY A 119 14.02 -19.10 -7.02
N VAL A 120 13.64 -20.34 -7.14
CA VAL A 120 14.49 -21.37 -7.75
C VAL A 120 13.64 -22.19 -8.70
N GLY A 121 14.21 -22.53 -9.84
CA GLY A 121 13.54 -23.35 -10.83
C GLY A 121 14.46 -24.45 -11.32
N TYR A 122 13.85 -25.55 -11.71
CA TYR A 122 14.57 -26.66 -12.30
C TYR A 122 14.04 -26.87 -13.72
N ARG A 123 14.95 -26.92 -14.66
CA ARG A 123 14.64 -27.09 -16.07
C ARG A 123 15.11 -28.48 -16.55
N TRP A 124 14.26 -29.15 -17.29
CA TRP A 124 14.62 -30.44 -17.93
C TRP A 124 14.16 -30.41 -19.37
N ARG A 125 14.65 -31.38 -20.14
CA ARG A 125 14.28 -31.52 -21.54
C ARG A 125 13.62 -32.87 -21.79
#